data_b765a94a4d17a13733d729573a81a9ed
#
_entry.id   b765a94a4d17a13733d729573a81a9ed
#
_cell.length_a   1.000
_cell.length_b   1.000
_cell.length_c   1.000
_cell.angle_alpha   90.00
_cell.angle_beta   90.00
_cell.angle_gamma   90.00
#
_symmetry.space_group_name_H-M   'P 1'
#
loop_
_entity.id
_entity.type
_entity.pdbx_description
1 polymer ?
#
loop_
_entity_poly.entity_id
_entity_poly.type
_entity_poly.pdbx_seq_one_letter_code
_entity_poly.pdbx_strand_id
1 'polypeptide(L)'
;TVTQDVEGAADVYMFANDNLTSLIAANGISKLGGQTVEEVKENNSQAIVDSVSVDGDIYGVPFTTNTWFMYYDKSAFTEDEVKNLDTMIAKDKISFPITNSWYIASFYVANGCTLFGEDGTDEAAGVDFEGDKAKAVTDYLVDLVNNPNFVSDADGSGLSGLRDGSVKAMFSGSWDASAVKEALGDNYGVVQLPTI
;
A
#
# COMPACT_ATOMS: atom_id res chain seq x y z
N THR A 1 -12.61 -7.57 15.92
CA THR A 1 -12.32 -8.05 14.55
C THR A 1 -12.91 -9.45 14.36
N VAL A 2 -13.14 -9.89 13.10
CA VAL A 2 -13.66 -11.23 12.79
C VAL A 2 -12.80 -12.32 13.41
N THR A 3 -11.48 -12.19 13.39
CA THR A 3 -10.54 -13.16 14.02
C THR A 3 -10.68 -13.27 15.54
N GLN A 4 -11.26 -12.29 16.20
CA GLN A 4 -11.48 -12.28 17.65
C GLN A 4 -12.87 -12.76 18.06
N ASP A 5 -13.85 -12.64 17.17
CA ASP A 5 -15.25 -13.04 17.39
C ASP A 5 -15.86 -13.49 16.06
N VAL A 6 -15.61 -14.76 15.72
CA VAL A 6 -16.11 -15.36 14.49
C VAL A 6 -17.62 -15.60 14.54
N GLU A 7 -18.17 -15.96 15.72
CA GLU A 7 -19.60 -16.22 15.87
C GLU A 7 -20.45 -14.95 15.76
N GLY A 8 -19.88 -13.79 16.12
CA GLY A 8 -20.53 -12.49 15.99
C GLY A 8 -20.33 -11.83 14.63
N ALA A 9 -19.57 -12.44 13.72
CA ALA A 9 -19.32 -11.91 12.39
C ALA A 9 -20.54 -12.13 11.46
N ALA A 10 -20.60 -11.32 10.38
CA ALA A 10 -21.58 -11.55 9.31
C ALA A 10 -21.24 -12.83 8.53
N ASP A 11 -22.27 -13.49 7.96
CA ASP A 11 -22.09 -14.68 7.10
C ASP A 11 -21.26 -14.41 5.85
N VAL A 12 -21.29 -13.17 5.35
CA VAL A 12 -20.49 -12.69 4.21
C VAL A 12 -19.95 -11.31 4.55
N TYR A 13 -18.65 -11.09 4.36
CA TYR A 13 -18.00 -9.82 4.61
C TYR A 13 -16.82 -9.61 3.66
N MET A 14 -16.41 -8.36 3.53
CA MET A 14 -15.23 -7.97 2.74
C MET A 14 -13.99 -7.94 3.64
N PHE A 15 -12.86 -8.37 3.08
CA PHE A 15 -11.57 -8.30 3.74
C PHE A 15 -10.45 -8.03 2.73
N ALA A 16 -9.33 -7.50 3.19
CA ALA A 16 -8.13 -7.38 2.39
C ALA A 16 -7.36 -8.72 2.40
N ASN A 17 -6.75 -9.08 1.27
CA ASN A 17 -6.11 -10.39 1.08
C ASN A 17 -4.91 -10.66 2.02
N ASP A 18 -4.30 -9.62 2.59
CA ASP A 18 -3.28 -9.75 3.64
C ASP A 18 -3.81 -10.36 4.95
N ASN A 19 -5.14 -10.39 5.13
CA ASN A 19 -5.80 -11.06 6.25
C ASN A 19 -6.19 -12.52 5.96
N LEU A 20 -5.94 -13.03 4.76
CA LEU A 20 -6.40 -14.33 4.30
C LEU A 20 -5.98 -15.46 5.23
N THR A 21 -4.69 -15.59 5.49
CA THR A 21 -4.13 -16.66 6.35
C THR A 21 -4.63 -16.57 7.79
N SER A 22 -4.71 -15.34 8.34
CA SER A 22 -5.22 -15.12 9.69
C SER A 22 -6.70 -15.51 9.83
N LEU A 23 -7.51 -15.24 8.80
CA LEU A 23 -8.93 -15.60 8.77
C LEU A 23 -9.13 -17.12 8.63
N ILE A 24 -8.31 -17.79 7.83
CA ILE A 24 -8.30 -19.25 7.73
C ILE A 24 -7.93 -19.88 9.07
N ALA A 25 -6.86 -19.42 9.70
CA ALA A 25 -6.40 -19.92 11.00
C ALA A 25 -7.45 -19.74 12.12
N ALA A 26 -8.22 -18.65 12.07
CA ALA A 26 -9.31 -18.40 13.02
C ALA A 26 -10.63 -19.10 12.66
N ASN A 27 -10.69 -19.88 11.56
CA ASN A 27 -11.92 -20.42 10.98
C ASN A 27 -12.98 -19.33 10.67
N GLY A 28 -12.54 -18.12 10.36
CA GLY A 28 -13.40 -16.99 10.03
C GLY A 28 -13.91 -17.02 8.59
N ILE A 29 -13.26 -17.78 7.71
CA ILE A 29 -13.68 -18.02 6.33
C ILE A 29 -13.57 -19.49 5.97
N SER A 30 -14.36 -19.90 4.99
CA SER A 30 -14.37 -21.27 4.45
C SER A 30 -13.93 -21.26 3.00
N LYS A 31 -13.32 -22.36 2.55
CA LYS A 31 -13.02 -22.52 1.14
C LYS A 31 -14.30 -22.52 0.31
N LEU A 32 -14.21 -21.88 -0.83
CA LEU A 32 -15.28 -21.84 -1.82
C LEU A 32 -15.33 -23.15 -2.62
N GLY A 33 -16.46 -23.40 -3.27
CA GLY A 33 -16.64 -24.59 -4.09
C GLY A 33 -17.60 -24.35 -5.25
N GLY A 34 -17.77 -25.39 -6.08
CA GLY A 34 -18.74 -25.40 -7.16
C GLY A 34 -18.51 -24.30 -8.20
N GLN A 35 -19.61 -23.77 -8.72
CA GLN A 35 -19.60 -22.77 -9.79
C GLN A 35 -18.84 -21.49 -9.43
N THR A 36 -18.85 -21.08 -8.16
CA THR A 36 -18.16 -19.86 -7.72
C THR A 36 -16.64 -19.94 -7.96
N VAL A 37 -16.04 -21.11 -7.73
CA VAL A 37 -14.60 -21.33 -8.00
C VAL A 37 -14.30 -21.20 -9.48
N GLU A 38 -15.14 -21.77 -10.35
CA GLU A 38 -14.96 -21.67 -11.80
C GLU A 38 -15.09 -20.20 -12.27
N GLU A 39 -16.09 -19.46 -11.79
CA GLU A 39 -16.29 -18.05 -12.09
C GLU A 39 -15.10 -17.17 -11.63
N VAL A 40 -14.53 -17.45 -10.46
CA VAL A 40 -13.33 -16.74 -9.99
C VAL A 40 -12.16 -16.98 -10.93
N LYS A 41 -11.91 -18.22 -11.36
CA LYS A 41 -10.82 -18.56 -12.29
C LYS A 41 -11.02 -18.02 -13.69
N GLU A 42 -12.25 -18.02 -14.20
CA GLU A 42 -12.55 -17.57 -15.55
C GLU A 42 -12.52 -16.05 -15.71
N ASN A 43 -12.90 -15.31 -14.66
CA ASN A 43 -13.09 -13.85 -14.75
C ASN A 43 -11.89 -13.06 -14.20
N ASN A 44 -10.85 -13.70 -13.69
CA ASN A 44 -9.69 -13.03 -13.11
C ASN A 44 -8.37 -13.53 -13.68
N SER A 45 -7.35 -12.67 -13.66
CA SER A 45 -5.98 -13.11 -13.97
C SER A 45 -5.46 -14.09 -12.91
N GLN A 46 -4.47 -14.93 -13.28
CA GLN A 46 -3.89 -15.90 -12.35
C GLN A 46 -3.37 -15.23 -11.08
N ALA A 47 -2.70 -14.09 -11.17
CA ALA A 47 -2.21 -13.35 -10.01
C ALA A 47 -3.33 -12.92 -9.03
N ILE A 48 -4.51 -12.58 -9.55
CA ILE A 48 -5.68 -12.25 -8.70
C ILE A 48 -6.25 -13.54 -8.07
N VAL A 49 -6.33 -14.63 -8.82
CA VAL A 49 -6.76 -15.93 -8.28
C VAL A 49 -5.83 -16.40 -7.16
N ASP A 50 -4.51 -16.27 -7.37
CA ASP A 50 -3.51 -16.64 -6.38
C ASP A 50 -3.63 -15.80 -5.10
N SER A 51 -3.99 -14.52 -5.21
CA SER A 51 -4.16 -13.62 -4.05
C SER A 51 -5.32 -14.00 -3.11
N VAL A 52 -6.22 -14.85 -3.53
CA VAL A 52 -7.36 -15.39 -2.73
C VAL A 52 -7.27 -16.91 -2.51
N SER A 53 -6.11 -17.49 -2.80
CA SER A 53 -5.85 -18.93 -2.75
C SER A 53 -4.80 -19.28 -1.69
N VAL A 54 -5.02 -20.38 -0.99
CA VAL A 54 -4.04 -21.02 -0.10
C VAL A 54 -4.06 -22.52 -0.34
N ASP A 55 -2.91 -23.14 -0.56
CA ASP A 55 -2.75 -24.57 -0.84
C ASP A 55 -3.64 -25.09 -2.00
N GLY A 56 -3.92 -24.23 -2.98
CA GLY A 56 -4.75 -24.56 -4.14
C GLY A 56 -6.26 -24.41 -3.94
N ASP A 57 -6.71 -24.13 -2.72
CA ASP A 57 -8.10 -23.83 -2.41
C ASP A 57 -8.38 -22.31 -2.47
N ILE A 58 -9.51 -21.91 -3.02
CA ILE A 58 -9.95 -20.52 -3.12
C ILE A 58 -10.86 -20.17 -1.94
N TYR A 59 -10.58 -19.06 -1.25
CA TYR A 59 -11.29 -18.64 -0.03
C TYR A 59 -12.06 -17.33 -0.17
N GLY A 60 -11.89 -16.63 -1.26
CA GLY A 60 -12.57 -15.35 -1.48
C GLY A 60 -12.93 -15.10 -2.93
N VAL A 61 -13.95 -14.29 -3.14
CA VAL A 61 -14.30 -13.76 -4.47
C VAL A 61 -13.63 -12.41 -4.61
N PRO A 62 -12.72 -12.22 -5.59
CA PRO A 62 -12.11 -10.92 -5.83
C PRO A 62 -13.17 -9.86 -6.15
N PHE A 63 -13.15 -8.75 -5.42
CA PHE A 63 -14.09 -7.65 -5.63
C PHE A 63 -13.44 -6.46 -6.32
N THR A 64 -12.25 -6.06 -5.85
CA THR A 64 -11.47 -4.96 -6.42
C THR A 64 -10.00 -5.16 -6.13
N THR A 65 -9.17 -4.63 -7.01
CA THR A 65 -7.74 -4.47 -6.74
C THR A 65 -7.49 -3.04 -6.32
N ASN A 66 -6.74 -2.86 -5.24
CA ASN A 66 -6.26 -1.54 -4.84
C ASN A 66 -4.74 -1.57 -4.70
N THR A 67 -4.16 -0.41 -4.89
CA THR A 67 -2.75 -0.17 -4.64
C THR A 67 -2.58 1.26 -4.20
N TRP A 68 -1.41 1.60 -3.69
CA TRP A 68 -1.05 2.97 -3.36
C TRP A 68 0.04 3.48 -4.31
N PHE A 69 0.07 4.78 -4.47
CA PHE A 69 0.94 5.49 -5.38
C PHE A 69 1.09 6.95 -4.89
N MET A 70 1.66 7.83 -5.70
CA MET A 70 1.84 9.21 -5.34
C MET A 70 0.87 10.12 -6.09
N TYR A 71 0.19 10.98 -5.34
CA TYR A 71 -0.54 12.14 -5.82
C TYR A 71 0.33 13.39 -5.71
N TYR A 72 0.24 14.30 -6.66
CA TYR A 72 0.99 15.53 -6.63
C TYR A 72 0.28 16.70 -7.32
N ASP A 73 0.62 17.91 -6.93
CA ASP A 73 0.19 19.15 -7.54
C ASP A 73 1.06 19.47 -8.77
N LYS A 74 0.49 19.38 -9.97
CA LYS A 74 1.18 19.68 -11.24
C LYS A 74 1.67 21.12 -11.34
N SER A 75 1.14 22.05 -10.55
CA SER A 75 1.63 23.42 -10.50
C SER A 75 2.93 23.55 -9.69
N ALA A 76 3.21 22.58 -8.79
CA ALA A 76 4.40 22.55 -7.96
C ALA A 76 5.54 21.73 -8.56
N PHE A 77 5.20 20.57 -9.18
CA PHE A 77 6.18 19.63 -9.70
C PHE A 77 5.95 19.31 -11.18
N THR A 78 7.05 19.20 -11.93
CA THR A 78 7.05 18.69 -13.30
C THR A 78 7.02 17.15 -13.33
N GLU A 79 6.72 16.58 -14.51
CA GLU A 79 6.74 15.12 -14.73
C GLU A 79 8.12 14.48 -14.52
N ASP A 80 9.20 15.22 -14.68
CA ASP A 80 10.57 14.73 -14.43
C ASP A 80 10.94 14.81 -12.95
N GLU A 81 10.55 15.86 -12.25
CA GLU A 81 10.82 16.00 -10.81
C GLU A 81 10.14 14.93 -9.98
N VAL A 82 8.93 14.50 -10.33
CA VAL A 82 8.17 13.50 -9.58
C VAL A 82 8.72 12.08 -9.71
N LYS A 83 9.74 11.86 -10.51
CA LYS A 83 10.42 10.56 -10.64
C LYS A 83 11.43 10.28 -9.52
N ASN A 84 11.83 11.31 -8.76
CA ASN A 84 12.82 11.17 -7.70
C ASN A 84 12.39 11.92 -6.44
N LEU A 85 12.33 11.22 -5.32
CA LEU A 85 11.84 11.74 -4.04
C LEU A 85 12.74 12.83 -3.47
N ASP A 86 14.07 12.66 -3.58
CA ASP A 86 15.03 13.65 -3.06
C ASP A 86 14.92 14.99 -3.81
N THR A 87 14.69 14.93 -5.12
CA THR A 87 14.45 16.13 -5.94
C THR A 87 13.18 16.84 -5.50
N MET A 88 12.12 16.09 -5.22
CA MET A 88 10.84 16.67 -4.79
C MET A 88 10.94 17.30 -3.41
N ILE A 89 11.48 16.59 -2.43
CA ILE A 89 11.53 17.06 -1.03
C ILE A 89 12.53 18.21 -0.85
N ALA A 90 13.52 18.33 -1.73
CA ALA A 90 14.39 19.50 -1.77
C ALA A 90 13.64 20.77 -2.20
N LYS A 91 12.51 20.63 -2.91
CA LYS A 91 11.76 21.72 -3.51
C LYS A 91 10.56 22.15 -2.69
N ASP A 92 9.74 21.21 -2.23
CA ASP A 92 8.48 21.51 -1.55
C ASP A 92 8.06 20.39 -0.59
N LYS A 93 6.99 20.63 0.18
CA LYS A 93 6.50 19.71 1.20
C LYS A 93 5.80 18.51 0.62
N ILE A 94 6.21 17.33 1.14
CA ILE A 94 5.68 16.01 0.80
C ILE A 94 5.17 15.33 2.05
N SER A 95 3.98 14.77 1.98
CA SER A 95 3.38 13.97 3.05
C SER A 95 3.51 12.48 2.77
N PHE A 96 4.00 11.71 3.76
CA PHE A 96 4.15 10.26 3.66
C PHE A 96 3.71 9.57 4.96
N PRO A 97 2.94 8.45 4.90
CA PRO A 97 2.47 7.72 6.07
C PRO A 97 3.57 6.84 6.69
N ILE A 98 4.59 7.50 7.25
CA ILE A 98 5.84 6.88 7.75
C ILE A 98 5.63 5.92 8.92
N THR A 99 4.53 6.04 9.66
CA THR A 99 4.20 5.17 10.79
C THR A 99 3.43 3.92 10.40
N ASN A 100 3.08 3.78 9.12
CA ASN A 100 2.33 2.64 8.60
C ASN A 100 3.28 1.67 7.89
N SER A 101 3.38 0.45 8.42
CA SER A 101 4.27 -0.60 7.91
C SER A 101 4.03 -0.97 6.45
N TRP A 102 2.79 -0.91 5.99
CA TRP A 102 2.44 -1.21 4.60
C TRP A 102 3.10 -0.26 3.60
N TYR A 103 3.23 1.02 3.96
CA TYR A 103 3.93 2.00 3.13
C TYR A 103 5.46 1.93 3.32
N ILE A 104 5.93 1.90 4.58
CA ILE A 104 7.37 1.96 4.86
C ILE A 104 8.13 0.73 4.35
N ALA A 105 7.49 -0.44 4.32
CA ALA A 105 8.09 -1.67 3.82
C ALA A 105 8.62 -1.54 2.38
N SER A 106 8.00 -0.67 1.56
CA SER A 106 8.42 -0.45 0.17
C SER A 106 9.87 0.02 0.04
N PHE A 107 10.36 0.84 0.96
CA PHE A 107 11.77 1.31 0.96
C PHE A 107 12.74 0.14 1.17
N TYR A 108 12.42 -0.75 2.11
CA TYR A 108 13.26 -1.91 2.41
C TYR A 108 13.25 -2.92 1.27
N VAL A 109 12.07 -3.24 0.74
CA VAL A 109 11.92 -4.17 -0.37
C VAL A 109 12.59 -3.63 -1.64
N ALA A 110 12.45 -2.34 -1.94
CA ALA A 110 13.11 -1.69 -3.08
C ALA A 110 14.65 -1.73 -2.96
N ASN A 111 15.19 -1.78 -1.75
CA ASN A 111 16.64 -1.91 -1.50
C ASN A 111 17.11 -3.36 -1.32
N GLY A 112 16.30 -4.34 -1.74
CA GLY A 112 16.68 -5.76 -1.75
C GLY A 112 16.47 -6.50 -0.43
N CYS A 113 15.74 -5.93 0.52
CA CYS A 113 15.22 -6.67 1.66
C CYS A 113 14.00 -7.51 1.23
N THR A 114 13.71 -8.60 1.94
CA THR A 114 12.58 -9.44 1.61
C THR A 114 11.55 -9.48 2.75
N LEU A 115 10.30 -9.62 2.35
CA LEU A 115 9.16 -9.82 3.23
C LEU A 115 8.50 -11.11 2.81
N PHE A 116 8.54 -12.12 3.68
CA PHE A 116 8.03 -13.49 3.41
C PHE A 116 8.71 -14.18 2.22
N GLY A 117 10.06 -14.14 2.20
CA GLY A 117 10.87 -14.75 1.14
C GLY A 117 11.00 -13.89 -0.11
N GLU A 118 11.62 -14.48 -1.14
CA GLU A 118 11.97 -13.77 -2.38
C GLU A 118 10.73 -13.35 -3.19
N ASP A 119 9.69 -14.16 -3.17
CA ASP A 119 8.42 -13.95 -3.90
C ASP A 119 7.26 -13.48 -3.00
N GLY A 120 7.52 -13.29 -1.69
CA GLY A 120 6.53 -12.77 -0.76
C GLY A 120 5.47 -13.80 -0.31
N THR A 121 5.70 -15.09 -0.50
CA THR A 121 4.72 -16.16 -0.20
C THR A 121 5.17 -17.15 0.86
N ASP A 122 6.42 -17.08 1.32
CA ASP A 122 6.97 -17.95 2.36
C ASP A 122 6.89 -17.28 3.74
N GLU A 123 5.82 -17.56 4.47
CA GLU A 123 5.63 -17.05 5.84
C GLU A 123 6.75 -17.49 6.81
N ALA A 124 7.34 -18.67 6.58
CA ALA A 124 8.41 -19.19 7.44
C ALA A 124 9.72 -18.41 7.27
N ALA A 125 9.94 -17.78 6.12
CA ALA A 125 11.08 -16.90 5.88
C ALA A 125 10.97 -15.58 6.67
N GLY A 126 9.76 -15.17 7.05
CA GLY A 126 9.53 -13.96 7.85
C GLY A 126 10.01 -12.68 7.17
N VAL A 127 10.55 -11.76 7.98
CA VAL A 127 11.02 -10.43 7.56
C VAL A 127 12.54 -10.41 7.57
N ASP A 128 13.16 -10.14 6.42
CA ASP A 128 14.61 -9.95 6.28
C ASP A 128 14.92 -8.44 6.10
N PHE A 129 14.64 -7.65 7.14
CA PHE A 129 15.00 -6.23 7.20
C PHE A 129 16.22 -6.02 8.10
N GLU A 130 17.34 -6.65 7.72
CA GLU A 130 18.57 -6.64 8.48
C GLU A 130 19.82 -6.42 7.61
N GLY A 131 20.98 -6.29 8.28
CA GLY A 131 22.26 -6.08 7.60
C GLY A 131 22.41 -4.67 7.01
N ASP A 132 23.44 -4.52 6.16
CA ASP A 132 23.83 -3.20 5.60
C ASP A 132 22.75 -2.62 4.69
N LYS A 133 22.01 -3.46 3.94
CA LYS A 133 20.92 -3.03 3.05
C LYS A 133 19.79 -2.38 3.84
N ALA A 134 19.35 -2.99 4.95
CA ALA A 134 18.30 -2.44 5.79
C ALA A 134 18.78 -1.22 6.57
N LYS A 135 20.05 -1.24 7.04
CA LYS A 135 20.65 -0.10 7.71
C LYS A 135 20.67 1.14 6.81
N ALA A 136 21.07 0.99 5.54
CA ALA A 136 21.09 2.10 4.58
C ALA A 136 19.69 2.72 4.40
N VAL A 137 18.65 1.90 4.33
CA VAL A 137 17.25 2.39 4.26
C VAL A 137 16.87 3.11 5.55
N THR A 138 17.22 2.55 6.71
CA THR A 138 16.91 3.19 7.99
C THR A 138 17.59 4.54 8.14
N ASP A 139 18.87 4.63 7.77
CA ASP A 139 19.62 5.89 7.77
C ASP A 139 18.96 6.93 6.84
N TYR A 140 18.57 6.52 5.63
CA TYR A 140 17.85 7.36 4.70
C TYR A 140 16.50 7.87 5.28
N LEU A 141 15.72 6.98 5.88
CA LEU A 141 14.43 7.35 6.49
C LEU A 141 14.61 8.30 7.67
N VAL A 142 15.69 8.16 8.46
CA VAL A 142 16.03 9.12 9.51
C VAL A 142 16.32 10.50 8.94
N ASP A 143 17.07 10.58 7.84
CA ASP A 143 17.35 11.85 7.16
C ASP A 143 16.08 12.44 6.55
N LEU A 144 15.24 11.60 5.94
CA LEU A 144 13.97 11.99 5.35
C LEU A 144 13.02 12.64 6.38
N VAL A 145 12.81 11.99 7.54
CA VAL A 145 11.89 12.54 8.56
C VAL A 145 12.42 13.79 9.25
N ASN A 146 13.73 14.04 9.21
CA ASN A 146 14.34 15.27 9.69
C ASN A 146 14.35 16.40 8.66
N ASN A 147 13.95 16.13 7.42
CA ASN A 147 13.84 17.16 6.39
C ASN A 147 12.69 18.12 6.71
N PRO A 148 12.89 19.47 6.65
CA PRO A 148 11.83 20.45 6.96
C PRO A 148 10.62 20.40 6.00
N ASN A 149 10.78 19.78 4.84
CA ASN A 149 9.71 19.56 3.86
C ASN A 149 9.00 18.21 4.02
N PHE A 150 9.44 17.38 4.97
CA PHE A 150 8.73 16.13 5.28
C PHE A 150 7.53 16.40 6.19
N VAL A 151 6.39 15.80 5.84
CA VAL A 151 5.16 15.81 6.65
C VAL A 151 4.74 14.37 6.92
N SER A 152 4.67 13.99 8.19
CA SER A 152 4.14 12.68 8.57
C SER A 152 2.62 12.65 8.37
N ASP A 153 2.14 11.71 7.56
CA ASP A 153 0.70 11.51 7.33
C ASP A 153 0.15 10.47 8.30
N ALA A 154 -0.05 10.88 9.54
CA ALA A 154 -0.61 10.00 10.57
C ALA A 154 -2.15 9.99 10.57
N ASP A 155 -2.77 11.15 10.27
CA ASP A 155 -4.21 11.40 10.48
C ASP A 155 -4.90 12.03 9.25
N GLY A 156 -4.43 11.74 8.03
CA GLY A 156 -4.94 12.34 6.79
C GLY A 156 -4.47 13.77 6.57
N SER A 157 -3.35 14.14 7.17
CA SER A 157 -2.72 15.47 7.02
C SER A 157 -2.27 15.72 5.57
N GLY A 158 -1.94 14.67 4.82
CA GLY A 158 -1.59 14.78 3.40
C GLY A 158 -2.73 15.35 2.56
N LEU A 159 -3.92 14.79 2.65
CA LEU A 159 -5.09 15.28 1.92
C LEU A 159 -5.51 16.69 2.36
N SER A 160 -5.48 16.95 3.65
CA SER A 160 -5.75 18.29 4.18
C SER A 160 -4.75 19.31 3.67
N GLY A 161 -3.46 18.96 3.65
CA GLY A 161 -2.37 19.80 3.14
C GLY A 161 -2.44 20.03 1.63
N LEU A 162 -2.91 19.07 0.84
CA LEU A 162 -3.20 19.30 -0.58
C LEU A 162 -4.34 20.30 -0.78
N ARG A 163 -5.38 20.23 0.06
CA ARG A 163 -6.54 21.16 -0.01
C ARG A 163 -6.17 22.60 0.33
N ASP A 164 -5.36 22.80 1.34
CA ASP A 164 -4.95 24.14 1.79
C ASP A 164 -3.64 24.64 1.12
N GLY A 165 -3.01 23.79 0.33
CA GLY A 165 -1.77 24.10 -0.39
C GLY A 165 -0.50 24.03 0.45
N SER A 166 -0.55 23.57 1.68
CA SER A 166 0.62 23.41 2.56
C SER A 166 1.45 22.16 2.26
N VAL A 167 0.89 21.18 1.53
CA VAL A 167 1.57 19.99 1.01
C VAL A 167 1.38 19.95 -0.49
N LYS A 168 2.39 19.50 -1.22
CA LYS A 168 2.37 19.46 -2.70
C LYS A 168 2.39 18.06 -3.29
N ALA A 169 2.68 17.04 -2.46
CA ALA A 169 2.54 15.62 -2.84
C ALA A 169 2.20 14.79 -1.61
N MET A 170 1.42 13.72 -1.83
CA MET A 170 1.10 12.74 -0.80
C MET A 170 1.08 11.33 -1.38
N PHE A 171 1.33 10.36 -0.52
CA PHE A 171 1.23 8.94 -0.87
C PHE A 171 -0.05 8.37 -0.28
N SER A 172 -0.88 7.84 -1.15
CA SER A 172 -2.13 7.17 -0.77
C SER A 172 -2.61 6.28 -1.91
N GLY A 173 -3.71 5.59 -1.72
CA GLY A 173 -4.23 4.65 -2.71
C GLY A 173 -5.39 5.18 -3.54
N SER A 174 -5.92 4.29 -4.37
CA SER A 174 -7.05 4.57 -5.26
C SER A 174 -8.31 5.07 -4.54
N TRP A 175 -8.45 4.78 -3.24
CA TRP A 175 -9.56 5.24 -2.40
C TRP A 175 -9.63 6.75 -2.19
N ASP A 176 -8.50 7.47 -2.31
CA ASP A 176 -8.44 8.93 -2.16
C ASP A 176 -8.55 9.68 -3.50
N ALA A 177 -8.60 9.00 -4.64
CA ALA A 177 -8.55 9.62 -5.97
C ALA A 177 -9.59 10.73 -6.17
N SER A 178 -10.82 10.52 -5.75
CA SER A 178 -11.89 11.52 -5.89
C SER A 178 -11.65 12.75 -5.01
N ALA A 179 -11.21 12.55 -3.76
CA ALA A 179 -10.95 13.62 -2.82
C ALA A 179 -9.73 14.47 -3.22
N VAL A 180 -8.66 13.82 -3.74
CA VAL A 180 -7.48 14.52 -4.24
C VAL A 180 -7.80 15.28 -5.53
N LYS A 181 -8.60 14.69 -6.42
CA LYS A 181 -9.05 15.39 -7.63
C LYS A 181 -9.90 16.63 -7.32
N GLU A 182 -10.76 16.55 -6.30
CA GLU A 182 -11.52 17.70 -5.80
C GLU A 182 -10.57 18.79 -5.23
N ALA A 183 -9.53 18.38 -4.48
CA ALA A 183 -8.57 19.30 -3.87
C ALA A 183 -7.70 20.04 -4.90
N LEU A 184 -7.22 19.34 -5.93
CA LEU A 184 -6.24 19.86 -6.90
C LEU A 184 -6.85 20.34 -8.22
N GLY A 185 -8.08 19.96 -8.55
CA GLY A 185 -8.73 20.34 -9.80
C GLY A 185 -7.90 19.95 -11.03
N ASP A 186 -7.59 20.94 -11.88
CA ASP A 186 -6.79 20.75 -13.10
C ASP A 186 -5.31 20.42 -12.83
N ASN A 187 -4.84 20.70 -11.62
CA ASN A 187 -3.48 20.38 -11.18
C ASN A 187 -3.33 18.95 -10.61
N TYR A 188 -4.38 18.15 -10.65
CA TYR A 188 -4.36 16.76 -10.22
C TYR A 188 -3.33 15.94 -10.99
N GLY A 189 -2.33 15.43 -10.29
CA GLY A 189 -1.30 14.55 -10.78
C GLY A 189 -1.30 13.22 -10.06
N VAL A 190 -1.07 12.15 -10.82
CA VAL A 190 -0.91 10.78 -10.32
C VAL A 190 0.30 10.15 -10.98
N VAL A 191 1.14 9.50 -10.21
CA VAL A 191 2.34 8.84 -10.72
C VAL A 191 2.71 7.64 -9.83
N GLN A 192 3.43 6.67 -10.40
CA GLN A 192 4.03 5.59 -9.63
C GLN A 192 5.01 6.11 -8.58
N LEU A 193 5.45 5.24 -7.66
CA LEU A 193 6.39 5.61 -6.62
C LEU A 193 7.70 6.16 -7.23
N PRO A 194 8.23 7.28 -6.71
CA PRO A 194 9.50 7.82 -7.15
C PRO A 194 10.67 6.93 -6.70
N THR A 195 11.79 7.04 -7.39
CA THR A 195 13.07 6.53 -6.88
C THR A 195 13.64 7.45 -5.79
N ILE A 196 14.60 6.96 -5.04
CA ILE A 196 15.41 7.73 -4.09
C ILE A 196 16.84 7.83 -4.57
#